data_a4dbdc854a816c676f85d044f93b5c5e
#
_entry.id   a4dbdc854a816c676f85d044f93b5c5e
#
_cell.length_a   1.000
_cell.length_b   1.000
_cell.length_c   1.000
_cell.angle_alpha   90.00
_cell.angle_beta   90.00
_cell.angle_gamma   90.00
#
_symmetry.space_group_name_H-M   'P 1'
#
loop_
_entity.id
_entity.type
_entity.pdbx_description
1 polymer ?
#
loop_
_entity_poly.entity_id
_entity_poly.type
_entity_poly.pdbx_seq_one_letter_code
_entity_poly.pdbx_strand_id
1 'polypeptide(L)'
;MEVHKETDQITDNTPTILGISCFYHDSSAALLKGTEIIAAAQEERFTRKKFDKSFPIESILFCLDQAKVNLKDIDLIAFYEEPILKWDRIYNTNLNYSRKLNIGKLFNWFNSKLRIEDEIYKNLKDYKGKILISQHHLSHAASAFYPSPFKESTIVVLDGIGEWACTTIGKGIDNRLELLAEQRFPN
;
A
#
# COMPACT_ATOMS: atom_id res chain seq x y z
N MET A 1 5.16 -35.32 -18.57
CA MET A 1 4.93 -35.00 -17.15
C MET A 1 3.99 -33.79 -17.15
N GLU A 2 2.67 -34.09 -17.17
CA GLU A 2 1.64 -33.06 -17.19
C GLU A 2 1.52 -32.44 -15.80
N VAL A 3 1.76 -31.15 -15.70
CA VAL A 3 1.50 -30.37 -14.49
C VAL A 3 0.00 -30.05 -14.50
N HIS A 4 -0.78 -30.84 -13.76
CA HIS A 4 -2.12 -30.46 -13.41
C HIS A 4 -2.07 -29.19 -12.55
N LYS A 5 -2.39 -28.02 -13.13
CA LYS A 5 -2.81 -26.87 -12.36
C LYS A 5 -4.20 -27.21 -11.80
N GLU A 6 -4.28 -27.52 -10.51
CA GLU A 6 -5.52 -27.42 -9.77
C GLU A 6 -5.96 -25.95 -9.83
N THR A 7 -6.92 -25.67 -10.69
CA THR A 7 -7.69 -24.45 -10.63
C THR A 7 -8.60 -24.58 -9.42
N ASP A 8 -8.18 -24.04 -8.27
CA ASP A 8 -9.07 -23.84 -7.14
C ASP A 8 -10.29 -23.07 -7.68
N GLN A 9 -11.45 -23.70 -7.62
CA GLN A 9 -12.70 -23.06 -7.99
C GLN A 9 -12.89 -21.89 -7.02
N ILE A 10 -12.83 -20.66 -7.57
CA ILE A 10 -13.10 -19.42 -6.82
C ILE A 10 -14.54 -19.55 -6.34
N THR A 11 -14.73 -19.86 -5.06
CA THR A 11 -16.06 -19.89 -4.44
C THR A 11 -16.61 -18.46 -4.38
N ASP A 12 -17.93 -18.31 -4.39
CA ASP A 12 -18.65 -17.01 -4.39
C ASP A 12 -18.29 -16.11 -3.17
N ASN A 13 -17.50 -16.62 -2.22
CA ASN A 13 -17.10 -15.98 -0.97
C ASN A 13 -15.60 -15.60 -0.92
N THR A 14 -14.92 -15.53 -2.08
CA THR A 14 -13.50 -15.16 -2.15
C THR A 14 -13.34 -13.66 -2.03
N PRO A 15 -12.60 -13.13 -1.02
CA PRO A 15 -12.52 -11.70 -0.79
C PRO A 15 -11.84 -10.97 -1.95
N THR A 16 -12.41 -9.83 -2.30
CA THR A 16 -11.90 -8.90 -3.31
C THR A 16 -11.25 -7.71 -2.62
N ILE A 17 -9.95 -7.53 -2.79
CA ILE A 17 -9.14 -6.53 -2.09
C ILE A 17 -8.56 -5.55 -3.11
N LEU A 18 -8.74 -4.26 -2.85
CA LEU A 18 -8.14 -3.18 -3.64
C LEU A 18 -6.99 -2.55 -2.86
N GLY A 19 -5.75 -2.74 -3.31
CA GLY A 19 -4.58 -2.06 -2.79
C GLY A 19 -4.38 -0.69 -3.45
N ILE A 20 -4.07 0.34 -2.66
CA ILE A 20 -3.87 1.72 -3.14
C ILE A 20 -2.55 2.27 -2.59
N SER A 21 -1.75 2.86 -3.49
CA SER A 21 -0.58 3.68 -3.15
C SER A 21 -0.73 5.06 -3.79
N CYS A 22 -0.59 6.15 -3.00
CA CYS A 22 -0.69 7.51 -3.51
C CYS A 22 -0.08 8.56 -2.58
N PHE A 23 -0.05 9.82 -3.07
CA PHE A 23 0.37 11.04 -2.37
C PHE A 23 1.88 11.21 -2.11
N TYR A 24 2.71 10.27 -2.56
CA TYR A 24 4.16 10.44 -2.47
C TYR A 24 4.79 10.48 -3.87
N HIS A 25 4.89 9.35 -4.54
CA HIS A 25 5.26 9.21 -5.96
C HIS A 25 4.62 7.93 -6.51
N ASP A 26 4.57 7.80 -7.83
CA ASP A 26 4.16 6.58 -8.54
C ASP A 26 2.85 5.97 -8.01
N SER A 27 1.82 6.83 -7.89
CA SER A 27 0.50 6.38 -7.46
C SER A 27 0.01 5.21 -8.29
N SER A 28 -0.59 4.21 -7.64
CA SER A 28 -0.96 2.96 -8.27
C SER A 28 -2.12 2.29 -7.54
N ALA A 29 -2.76 1.36 -8.24
CA ALA A 29 -3.75 0.45 -7.67
C ALA A 29 -3.47 -0.98 -8.12
N ALA A 30 -3.82 -1.94 -7.26
CA ALA A 30 -3.81 -3.36 -7.56
C ALA A 30 -5.06 -4.03 -6.98
N LEU A 31 -5.66 -4.95 -7.71
CA LEU A 31 -6.84 -5.67 -7.29
C LEU A 31 -6.54 -7.17 -7.22
N LEU A 32 -6.84 -7.74 -6.04
CA LEU A 32 -6.70 -9.15 -5.77
C LEU A 32 -8.09 -9.77 -5.57
N LYS A 33 -8.27 -11.01 -6.02
CA LYS A 33 -9.40 -11.86 -5.67
C LYS A 33 -8.85 -13.14 -5.04
N GLY A 34 -9.04 -13.27 -3.73
CA GLY A 34 -8.34 -14.30 -2.95
C GLY A 34 -6.82 -14.11 -3.02
N THR A 35 -6.12 -15.10 -3.58
CA THR A 35 -4.66 -15.09 -3.76
C THR A 35 -4.22 -14.66 -5.17
N GLU A 36 -5.16 -14.41 -6.07
CA GLU A 36 -4.88 -14.05 -7.46
C GLU A 36 -4.81 -12.54 -7.64
N ILE A 37 -3.75 -12.04 -8.28
CA ILE A 37 -3.63 -10.64 -8.72
C ILE A 37 -4.36 -10.52 -10.05
N ILE A 38 -5.54 -9.89 -10.04
CA ILE A 38 -6.37 -9.73 -11.25
C ILE A 38 -5.81 -8.63 -12.15
N ALA A 39 -5.44 -7.51 -11.56
CA ALA A 39 -4.88 -6.37 -12.27
C ALA A 39 -4.03 -5.48 -11.35
N ALA A 40 -3.05 -4.79 -11.93
CA ALA A 40 -2.30 -3.74 -11.28
C ALA A 40 -1.86 -2.70 -12.30
N ALA A 41 -1.91 -1.42 -11.95
CA ALA A 41 -1.49 -0.33 -12.81
C ALA A 41 -1.00 0.88 -12.03
N GLN A 42 -0.07 1.62 -12.64
CA GLN A 42 0.36 2.94 -12.18
C GLN A 42 -0.49 4.03 -12.84
N GLU A 43 -0.84 5.05 -12.08
CA GLU A 43 -1.67 6.18 -12.54
C GLU A 43 -1.04 6.93 -13.71
N GLU A 44 0.30 7.04 -13.73
CA GLU A 44 1.04 7.69 -14.82
C GLU A 44 0.82 7.03 -16.20
N ARG A 45 0.39 5.76 -16.26
CA ARG A 45 0.09 5.07 -17.52
C ARG A 45 -1.12 5.70 -18.22
N PHE A 46 -2.03 6.25 -17.45
CA PHE A 46 -3.26 6.89 -17.91
C PHE A 46 -3.09 8.40 -18.01
N THR A 47 -2.60 9.05 -16.96
CA THR A 47 -2.46 10.51 -16.88
C THR A 47 -1.31 11.06 -17.71
N ARG A 48 -0.34 10.21 -18.11
CA ARG A 48 0.91 10.58 -18.82
C ARG A 48 1.78 11.57 -18.05
N LYS A 49 1.58 11.68 -16.73
CA LYS A 49 2.41 12.48 -15.83
C LYS A 49 3.38 11.56 -15.12
N LYS A 50 4.68 11.71 -15.44
CA LYS A 50 5.73 10.93 -14.78
C LYS A 50 5.76 11.18 -13.27
N PHE A 51 5.89 10.11 -12.48
CA PHE A 51 5.85 10.15 -11.02
C PHE A 51 4.55 10.75 -10.46
N ASP A 52 3.43 10.52 -11.13
CA ASP A 52 2.13 11.04 -10.67
C ASP A 52 1.85 10.56 -9.24
N LYS A 53 1.54 11.53 -8.37
CA LYS A 53 1.26 11.32 -6.95
C LYS A 53 -0.20 11.57 -6.58
N SER A 54 -1.04 11.86 -7.55
CA SER A 54 -2.48 12.09 -7.31
C SER A 54 -3.17 10.81 -6.81
N PHE A 55 -4.40 10.94 -6.36
CA PHE A 55 -5.21 9.76 -6.03
C PHE A 55 -5.43 8.94 -7.32
N PRO A 56 -5.22 7.59 -7.31
CA PRO A 56 -5.08 6.79 -8.53
C PRO A 56 -6.44 6.36 -9.10
N ILE A 57 -7.27 7.30 -9.51
CA ILE A 57 -8.63 7.05 -10.02
C ILE A 57 -8.62 6.18 -11.28
N GLU A 58 -7.78 6.52 -12.26
CA GLU A 58 -7.74 5.80 -13.54
C GLU A 58 -7.22 4.37 -13.35
N SER A 59 -6.22 4.20 -12.48
CA SER A 59 -5.69 2.88 -12.12
C SER A 59 -6.74 2.02 -11.42
N ILE A 60 -7.53 2.61 -10.50
CA ILE A 60 -8.62 1.93 -9.81
C ILE A 60 -9.70 1.51 -10.82
N LEU A 61 -10.14 2.41 -11.69
CA LEU A 61 -11.15 2.11 -12.72
C LEU A 61 -10.68 1.01 -13.65
N PHE A 62 -9.40 1.03 -14.06
CA PHE A 62 -8.80 -0.03 -14.83
C PHE A 62 -8.86 -1.39 -14.10
N CYS A 63 -8.46 -1.43 -12.83
CA CYS A 63 -8.48 -2.67 -12.03
C CYS A 63 -9.90 -3.22 -11.88
N LEU A 64 -10.89 -2.37 -11.61
CA LEU A 64 -12.30 -2.76 -11.51
C LEU A 64 -12.82 -3.31 -12.84
N ASP A 65 -12.49 -2.65 -13.96
CA ASP A 65 -12.88 -3.13 -15.30
C ASP A 65 -12.28 -4.49 -15.63
N GLN A 66 -10.99 -4.70 -15.34
CA GLN A 66 -10.34 -5.99 -15.58
C GLN A 66 -10.95 -7.11 -14.74
N ALA A 67 -11.32 -6.83 -13.49
CA ALA A 67 -11.97 -7.78 -12.61
C ALA A 67 -13.47 -7.99 -12.89
N LYS A 68 -14.08 -7.13 -13.71
CA LYS A 68 -15.51 -7.09 -13.99
C LYS A 68 -16.35 -6.96 -12.71
N VAL A 69 -15.88 -6.14 -11.78
CA VAL A 69 -16.56 -5.85 -10.50
C VAL A 69 -16.81 -4.35 -10.35
N ASN A 70 -17.76 -4.00 -9.49
CA ASN A 70 -18.02 -2.62 -9.12
C ASN A 70 -17.30 -2.28 -7.81
N LEU A 71 -17.16 -1.00 -7.51
CA LEU A 71 -16.55 -0.52 -6.28
C LEU A 71 -17.27 -1.03 -5.00
N LYS A 72 -18.57 -1.22 -5.05
CA LYS A 72 -19.38 -1.78 -3.96
C LYS A 72 -19.10 -3.26 -3.67
N ASP A 73 -18.51 -3.97 -4.64
CA ASP A 73 -18.17 -5.39 -4.54
C ASP A 73 -16.76 -5.62 -3.95
N ILE A 74 -16.06 -4.53 -3.59
CA ILE A 74 -14.77 -4.56 -2.90
C ILE A 74 -14.99 -4.76 -1.40
N ASP A 75 -14.45 -5.85 -0.86
CA ASP A 75 -14.57 -6.18 0.57
C ASP A 75 -13.65 -5.32 1.44
N LEU A 76 -12.46 -5.00 0.93
CA LEU A 76 -11.43 -4.30 1.67
C LEU A 76 -10.58 -3.41 0.75
N ILE A 77 -10.32 -2.18 1.20
CA ILE A 77 -9.24 -1.36 0.64
C ILE A 77 -8.03 -1.42 1.56
N ALA A 78 -6.85 -1.72 1.00
CA ALA A 78 -5.58 -1.72 1.70
C ALA A 78 -4.74 -0.51 1.28
N PHE A 79 -4.27 0.27 2.27
CA PHE A 79 -3.36 1.38 2.06
C PHE A 79 -1.96 1.05 2.59
N TYR A 80 -0.93 1.43 1.88
CA TYR A 80 0.43 0.90 1.97
C TYR A 80 1.32 1.47 3.08
N GLU A 81 0.96 2.57 3.73
CA GLU A 81 1.78 3.21 4.77
C GLU A 81 0.91 3.76 5.91
N GLU A 82 1.49 3.82 7.13
CA GLU A 82 0.85 4.36 8.32
C GLU A 82 1.08 5.88 8.41
N PRO A 83 0.05 6.71 8.17
CA PRO A 83 0.20 8.16 8.11
C PRO A 83 0.65 8.79 9.43
N ILE A 84 0.24 8.21 10.58
CA ILE A 84 0.59 8.72 11.90
C ILE A 84 2.09 8.56 12.15
N LEU A 85 2.65 7.38 11.86
CA LEU A 85 4.08 7.12 12.02
C LEU A 85 4.92 8.01 11.08
N LYS A 86 4.46 8.21 9.86
CA LYS A 86 5.12 9.10 8.90
C LYS A 86 5.10 10.55 9.37
N TRP A 87 3.95 11.01 9.92
CA TRP A 87 3.85 12.34 10.48
C TRP A 87 4.76 12.51 11.69
N ASP A 88 4.78 11.56 12.61
CA ASP A 88 5.64 11.57 13.78
C ASP A 88 7.12 11.73 13.40
N ARG A 89 7.59 10.99 12.39
CA ARG A 89 8.94 11.16 11.86
C ARG A 89 9.18 12.57 11.32
N ILE A 90 8.28 13.07 10.46
CA ILE A 90 8.44 14.40 9.86
C ILE A 90 8.46 15.49 10.93
N TYR A 91 7.57 15.38 11.92
CA TYR A 91 7.51 16.33 13.03
C TYR A 91 8.80 16.33 13.86
N ASN A 92 9.25 15.16 14.33
CA ASN A 92 10.46 15.02 15.13
C ASN A 92 11.72 15.41 14.35
N THR A 93 11.81 15.06 13.07
CA THR A 93 12.93 15.47 12.21
C THR A 93 12.97 17.00 12.06
N ASN A 94 11.83 17.65 11.86
CA ASN A 94 11.78 19.11 11.77
C ASN A 94 12.14 19.78 13.10
N LEU A 95 11.69 19.26 14.24
CA LEU A 95 12.04 19.80 15.56
C LEU A 95 13.55 19.72 15.83
N ASN A 96 14.16 18.57 15.53
CA ASN A 96 15.55 18.31 15.91
C ASN A 96 16.58 18.87 14.92
N TYR A 97 16.25 18.96 13.63
CA TYR A 97 17.22 19.28 12.58
C TYR A 97 16.88 20.52 11.77
N SER A 98 15.66 21.05 11.85
CA SER A 98 15.28 22.27 11.12
C SER A 98 15.47 23.52 11.97
N ARG A 99 16.29 24.47 11.47
CA ARG A 99 16.45 25.80 12.10
C ARG A 99 15.19 26.68 11.98
N LYS A 100 14.24 26.32 11.11
CA LYS A 100 12.98 27.05 10.90
C LYS A 100 11.82 26.06 10.76
N LEU A 101 11.06 25.92 11.82
CA LEU A 101 9.83 25.14 11.81
C LEU A 101 8.81 25.83 10.89
N ASN A 102 8.49 25.21 9.76
CA ASN A 102 7.45 25.72 8.89
C ASN A 102 6.08 25.12 9.32
N ILE A 103 5.50 25.75 10.35
CA ILE A 103 4.23 25.31 10.97
C ILE A 103 3.11 25.21 9.92
N GLY A 104 3.07 26.11 8.94
CA GLY A 104 2.06 26.06 7.87
C GLY A 104 2.16 24.82 6.99
N LYS A 105 3.39 24.40 6.63
CA LYS A 105 3.61 23.15 5.87
C LYS A 105 3.25 21.92 6.71
N LEU A 106 3.61 21.90 7.98
CA LEU A 106 3.25 20.81 8.91
C LEU A 106 1.74 20.71 9.08
N PHE A 107 1.05 21.84 9.26
CA PHE A 107 -0.40 21.88 9.42
C PHE A 107 -1.14 21.45 8.15
N ASN A 108 -0.72 21.88 6.98
CA ASN A 108 -1.30 21.44 5.70
C ASN A 108 -1.10 19.94 5.47
N TRP A 109 0.08 19.43 5.83
CA TRP A 109 0.35 18.01 5.72
C TRP A 109 -0.51 17.19 6.69
N PHE A 110 -0.63 17.66 7.95
CA PHE A 110 -1.49 17.08 8.97
C PHE A 110 -2.95 16.97 8.48
N ASN A 111 -3.52 18.07 7.98
CA ASN A 111 -4.91 18.08 7.53
C ASN A 111 -5.19 17.23 6.29
N SER A 112 -4.22 17.07 5.40
CA SER A 112 -4.44 16.38 4.13
C SER A 112 -4.06 14.89 4.14
N LYS A 113 -3.07 14.50 4.96
CA LYS A 113 -2.51 13.13 4.88
C LYS A 113 -2.78 12.24 6.08
N LEU A 114 -3.04 12.80 7.27
CA LEU A 114 -3.49 12.00 8.41
C LEU A 114 -4.91 11.45 8.24
N ARG A 115 -5.69 12.06 7.37
CA ARG A 115 -7.07 11.67 7.08
C ARG A 115 -7.18 10.87 5.80
N ILE A 116 -6.28 9.90 5.61
CA ILE A 116 -6.25 9.08 4.39
C ILE A 116 -7.57 8.35 4.15
N GLU A 117 -8.22 7.87 5.20
CA GLU A 117 -9.53 7.23 5.09
C GLU A 117 -10.58 8.19 4.53
N ASP A 118 -10.61 9.44 5.04
CA ASP A 118 -11.53 10.46 4.51
C ASP A 118 -11.24 10.78 3.04
N GLU A 119 -9.97 10.85 2.65
CA GLU A 119 -9.59 11.07 1.25
C GLU A 119 -9.99 9.88 0.36
N ILE A 120 -9.88 8.65 0.85
CA ILE A 120 -10.35 7.47 0.13
C ILE A 120 -11.87 7.53 -0.03
N TYR A 121 -12.65 7.74 1.04
CA TYR A 121 -14.11 7.82 0.97
C TYR A 121 -14.60 9.01 0.13
N LYS A 122 -13.89 10.13 0.14
CA LYS A 122 -14.22 11.31 -0.67
C LYS A 122 -14.06 11.04 -2.17
N ASN A 123 -12.99 10.33 -2.56
CA ASN A 123 -12.71 9.99 -3.95
C ASN A 123 -13.53 8.77 -4.43
N LEU A 124 -13.82 7.83 -3.53
CA LEU A 124 -14.56 6.60 -3.81
C LEU A 124 -15.91 6.60 -3.08
N LYS A 125 -16.80 7.51 -3.49
CA LYS A 125 -18.07 7.80 -2.78
C LYS A 125 -19.01 6.60 -2.61
N ASP A 126 -18.95 5.65 -3.54
CA ASP A 126 -19.78 4.44 -3.52
C ASP A 126 -19.19 3.31 -2.66
N TYR A 127 -17.94 3.48 -2.21
CA TYR A 127 -17.32 2.54 -1.29
C TYR A 127 -17.76 2.79 0.16
N LYS A 128 -18.19 1.71 0.84
CA LYS A 128 -18.64 1.75 2.25
C LYS A 128 -17.98 0.64 3.09
N GLY A 129 -17.03 -0.08 2.48
CA GLY A 129 -16.32 -1.18 3.13
C GLY A 129 -15.22 -0.69 4.09
N LYS A 130 -14.41 -1.62 4.57
CA LYS A 130 -13.31 -1.35 5.50
C LYS A 130 -12.06 -0.86 4.77
N ILE A 131 -11.29 0.00 5.42
CA ILE A 131 -9.96 0.39 4.99
C ILE A 131 -8.97 -0.20 6.00
N LEU A 132 -7.96 -0.89 5.49
CA LEU A 132 -6.81 -1.38 6.25
C LEU A 132 -5.60 -0.51 5.93
N ILE A 133 -4.97 0.00 6.96
CA ILE A 133 -3.71 0.73 6.83
C ILE A 133 -2.60 -0.19 7.26
N SER A 134 -1.61 -0.41 6.38
CA SER A 134 -0.44 -1.25 6.64
C SER A 134 0.78 -0.38 6.93
N GLN A 135 1.75 -0.91 7.66
CA GLN A 135 3.06 -0.27 7.77
C GLN A 135 3.82 -0.38 6.44
N HIS A 136 4.61 0.63 6.12
CA HIS A 136 5.31 0.75 4.84
C HIS A 136 6.24 -0.46 4.55
N HIS A 137 7.13 -0.78 5.48
CA HIS A 137 8.04 -1.93 5.31
C HIS A 137 7.33 -3.29 5.35
N LEU A 138 6.19 -3.39 6.04
CA LEU A 138 5.35 -4.58 5.99
C LEU A 138 4.74 -4.75 4.60
N SER A 139 4.31 -3.65 3.97
CA SER A 139 3.79 -3.67 2.59
C SER A 139 4.87 -4.10 1.59
N HIS A 140 6.11 -3.60 1.72
CA HIS A 140 7.24 -4.05 0.91
C HIS A 140 7.53 -5.54 1.11
N ALA A 141 7.63 -6.00 2.35
CA ALA A 141 7.88 -7.40 2.68
C ALA A 141 6.79 -8.32 2.11
N ALA A 142 5.52 -7.94 2.25
CA ALA A 142 4.38 -8.67 1.72
C ALA A 142 4.41 -8.76 0.19
N SER A 143 4.74 -7.66 -0.49
CA SER A 143 4.81 -7.62 -1.95
C SER A 143 5.90 -8.51 -2.55
N ALA A 144 6.95 -8.79 -1.78
CA ALA A 144 8.02 -9.69 -2.20
C ALA A 144 7.76 -11.14 -1.82
N PHE A 145 7.27 -11.38 -0.58
CA PHE A 145 7.13 -12.73 -0.04
C PHE A 145 5.94 -13.51 -0.60
N TYR A 146 4.74 -12.94 -0.55
CA TYR A 146 3.54 -13.69 -0.92
C TYR A 146 3.47 -14.13 -2.40
N PRO A 147 3.94 -13.36 -3.40
CA PRO A 147 4.00 -13.87 -4.77
C PRO A 147 5.23 -14.74 -5.05
N SER A 148 6.15 -14.90 -4.08
CA SER A 148 7.34 -15.74 -4.24
C SER A 148 6.99 -17.22 -4.16
N PRO A 149 7.86 -18.12 -4.68
CA PRO A 149 7.66 -19.56 -4.56
C PRO A 149 8.07 -20.13 -3.18
N PHE A 150 8.56 -19.29 -2.27
CA PHE A 150 9.12 -19.76 -1.00
C PHE A 150 8.03 -19.92 0.06
N LYS A 151 8.00 -21.09 0.71
CA LYS A 151 7.15 -21.31 1.89
C LYS A 151 7.75 -20.73 3.17
N GLU A 152 9.06 -20.60 3.20
CA GLU A 152 9.82 -19.99 4.29
C GLU A 152 10.97 -19.19 3.71
N SER A 153 11.16 -17.94 4.19
CA SER A 153 12.30 -17.10 3.80
C SER A 153 12.60 -16.03 4.84
N THR A 154 13.86 -15.61 4.87
CA THR A 154 14.25 -14.33 5.45
C THR A 154 13.95 -13.24 4.43
N ILE A 155 13.40 -12.13 4.90
CA ILE A 155 13.02 -10.99 4.07
C ILE A 155 13.84 -9.80 4.53
N VAL A 156 14.47 -9.12 3.58
CA VAL A 156 15.20 -7.87 3.84
C VAL A 156 14.55 -6.75 3.02
N VAL A 157 14.11 -5.71 3.69
CA VAL A 157 13.59 -4.49 3.08
C VAL A 157 14.65 -3.40 3.19
N LEU A 158 15.06 -2.84 2.07
CA LEU A 158 15.98 -1.71 1.97
C LEU A 158 15.23 -0.57 1.27
N ASP A 159 15.00 0.52 1.98
CA ASP A 159 14.28 1.69 1.47
C ASP A 159 15.03 2.96 1.83
N GLY A 160 14.73 4.05 1.12
CA GLY A 160 15.26 5.35 1.46
C GLY A 160 14.83 5.79 2.85
N ILE A 161 13.55 5.93 3.05
CA ILE A 161 12.89 6.13 4.34
C ILE A 161 11.41 5.79 4.15
N GLY A 162 10.93 4.73 4.80
CA GLY A 162 9.51 4.47 4.99
C GLY A 162 8.90 5.43 6.03
N GLU A 163 8.19 4.97 6.99
CA GLU A 163 7.72 5.80 8.11
C GLU A 163 8.91 6.28 8.95
N TRP A 164 9.56 5.37 9.68
CA TRP A 164 10.83 5.57 10.38
C TRP A 164 11.94 4.64 9.88
N ALA A 165 11.56 3.46 9.39
CA ALA A 165 12.48 2.42 9.00
C ALA A 165 13.18 2.74 7.67
N CYS A 166 14.48 2.45 7.60
CA CYS A 166 15.30 2.45 6.39
C CYS A 166 15.68 1.04 5.98
N THR A 167 15.93 0.18 6.97
CA THR A 167 16.23 -1.24 6.75
C THR A 167 15.39 -2.06 7.72
N THR A 168 14.81 -3.14 7.23
CA THR A 168 14.05 -4.07 8.07
C THR A 168 14.40 -5.50 7.70
N ILE A 169 14.54 -6.35 8.70
CA ILE A 169 14.68 -7.80 8.53
C ILE A 169 13.43 -8.46 9.07
N GLY A 170 12.85 -9.34 8.27
CA GLY A 170 11.66 -10.10 8.62
C GLY A 170 11.79 -11.57 8.27
N LYS A 171 10.79 -12.32 8.66
CA LYS A 171 10.61 -13.73 8.35
C LYS A 171 9.22 -13.98 7.80
N GLY A 172 9.16 -14.73 6.70
CA GLY A 172 7.92 -15.24 6.13
C GLY A 172 7.85 -16.76 6.32
N ILE A 173 6.72 -17.28 6.78
CA ILE A 173 6.43 -18.71 6.89
C ILE A 173 5.00 -18.94 6.46
N ASP A 174 4.78 -19.71 5.40
CA ASP A 174 3.48 -20.00 4.78
C ASP A 174 2.70 -18.71 4.49
N ASN A 175 1.66 -18.41 5.27
CA ASN A 175 0.86 -17.19 5.14
C ASN A 175 1.12 -16.13 6.24
N ARG A 176 2.21 -16.30 7.00
CA ARG A 176 2.58 -15.38 8.09
C ARG A 176 3.85 -14.62 7.75
N LEU A 177 3.83 -13.34 8.03
CA LEU A 177 4.95 -12.45 7.87
C LEU A 177 5.16 -11.66 9.16
N GLU A 178 6.41 -11.64 9.65
CA GLU A 178 6.81 -10.94 10.87
C GLU A 178 8.06 -10.11 10.60
N LEU A 179 8.03 -8.84 11.00
CA LEU A 179 9.20 -7.97 11.00
C LEU A 179 9.91 -8.14 12.34
N LEU A 180 11.20 -8.50 12.31
CA LEU A 180 11.97 -8.91 13.50
C LEU A 180 12.89 -7.80 14.01
N ALA A 181 13.48 -7.02 13.11
CA ALA A 181 14.40 -5.94 13.44
C ALA A 181 14.32 -4.83 12.41
N GLU A 182 14.56 -3.60 12.84
CA GLU A 182 14.60 -2.44 11.96
C GLU A 182 15.73 -1.47 12.34
N GLN A 183 16.30 -0.82 11.32
CA GLN A 183 17.14 0.34 11.45
C GLN A 183 16.32 1.56 11.09
N ARG A 184 16.29 2.54 11.98
CA ARG A 184 15.50 3.77 11.83
C ARG A 184 16.36 4.94 11.40
N PHE A 185 15.77 5.85 10.61
CA PHE A 185 16.33 7.16 10.36
C PHE A 185 16.42 7.97 11.69
N PRO A 186 17.53 8.74 11.95
CA PRO A 186 18.61 9.08 11.01
C PRO A 186 19.91 8.23 11.13
N ASN A 187 19.85 6.99 11.50
CA ASN A 187 21.04 6.13 11.67
C ASN A 187 21.54 5.52 10.36
#